data_9f1bdeb426c7026ead90246960fa7f5c
#
_entry.id   9f1bdeb426c7026ead90246960fa7f5c
#
_cell.length_a   1.000
_cell.length_b   1.000
_cell.length_c   1.000
_cell.angle_alpha   90.00
_cell.angle_beta   90.00
_cell.angle_gamma   90.00
#
_symmetry.space_group_name_H-M   'P 1'
#
loop_
_entity.id
_entity.type
_entity.pdbx_description
1 polymer ?
#
loop_
_entity_poly.entity_id
_entity_poly.type
_entity_poly.pdbx_seq_one_letter_code
_entity_poly.pdbx_strand_id
1 'polypeptide(L)'
;SLWALTQKRTEPIPFFAELGSLNPTLAFPAIFRRNTSDFTKNLLASLTIGNGQMCTRPGFVFYVKCRETEQWTQELLTAASLAPQQPLLNTSVASQFAEATEQYRVQLDARQIFPLQTKDEPKSEFDASPPSLHLYHVTAAEVLRCGAKWTEAFGPVCILVGCKDLEEMKAITNTLPGGLTLSLHADPAEQTLAAQWLSDWTAKFGRIVWNDFPTGVPIGNATQHGGPYPASFDGQGTSIGTRAIERFARPTCYQNFPETLLPPELQSDNPRHIWRQVDGRLTQDRLPH
;
A
#
# COMPACT_ATOMS: atom_id res chain seq x y z
N SER A 1 -9.66 -3.24 21.98
CA SER A 1 -9.06 -3.74 20.74
C SER A 1 -8.73 -5.24 20.86
N LEU A 2 -8.61 -5.94 19.72
CA LEU A 2 -8.20 -7.35 19.69
C LEU A 2 -6.83 -7.56 20.35
N TRP A 3 -5.89 -6.66 20.09
CA TRP A 3 -4.58 -6.68 20.75
C TRP A 3 -4.69 -6.66 22.29
N ALA A 4 -5.54 -5.81 22.84
CA ALA A 4 -5.75 -5.77 24.29
C ALA A 4 -6.33 -7.08 24.84
N LEU A 5 -7.10 -7.82 24.03
CA LEU A 5 -7.61 -9.14 24.41
C LEU A 5 -6.48 -10.20 24.39
N THR A 6 -5.58 -10.15 23.41
CA THR A 6 -4.44 -11.09 23.38
C THR A 6 -3.53 -10.94 24.60
N GLN A 7 -3.36 -9.70 25.11
CA GLN A 7 -2.55 -9.40 26.27
C GLN A 7 -3.17 -9.87 27.61
N LYS A 8 -4.48 -10.08 27.63
CA LYS A 8 -5.20 -10.58 28.83
C LYS A 8 -5.23 -12.09 28.94
N ARG A 9 -4.68 -12.82 27.98
CA ARG A 9 -4.64 -14.29 28.02
C ARG A 9 -3.67 -14.76 29.09
N THR A 10 -3.98 -15.89 29.74
CA THR A 10 -3.07 -16.56 30.67
C THR A 10 -1.78 -16.98 29.97
N GLU A 11 -1.89 -17.45 28.73
CA GLU A 11 -0.74 -17.74 27.86
C GLU A 11 -0.72 -16.70 26.73
N PRO A 12 0.32 -15.85 26.66
CA PRO A 12 0.47 -14.88 25.59
C PRO A 12 0.60 -15.56 24.22
N ILE A 13 0.03 -14.94 23.20
CA ILE A 13 0.16 -15.35 21.80
C ILE A 13 0.68 -14.19 20.95
N PRO A 14 1.44 -14.47 19.88
CA PRO A 14 1.77 -13.45 18.89
C PRO A 14 0.51 -12.82 18.32
N PHE A 15 0.60 -11.54 17.98
CA PHE A 15 -0.48 -10.79 17.36
C PHE A 15 0.01 -10.16 16.06
N PHE A 16 -0.51 -10.66 14.95
CA PHE A 16 -0.23 -10.12 13.62
C PHE A 16 -1.46 -9.41 13.10
N ALA A 17 -1.32 -8.16 12.76
CA ALA A 17 -2.41 -7.36 12.22
C ALA A 17 -1.90 -6.45 11.10
N GLU A 18 -2.58 -6.49 9.97
CA GLU A 18 -2.53 -5.46 8.96
C GLU A 18 -3.60 -4.42 9.32
N LEU A 19 -3.20 -3.15 9.32
CA LEU A 19 -4.03 -2.03 9.74
C LEU A 19 -4.42 -1.21 8.51
N GLY A 20 -4.23 0.11 8.53
CA GLY A 20 -4.52 0.97 7.40
C GLY A 20 -3.28 1.36 6.60
N SER A 21 -3.43 1.61 5.30
CA SER A 21 -2.34 2.11 4.44
C SER A 21 -2.83 3.12 3.41
N LEU A 22 -2.04 4.18 3.23
CA LEU A 22 -2.35 5.25 2.28
C LEU A 22 -1.89 4.93 0.85
N ASN A 23 -0.89 4.09 0.70
CA ASN A 23 -0.29 3.65 -0.56
C ASN A 23 -0.03 4.81 -1.54
N PRO A 24 0.83 5.76 -1.19
CA PRO A 24 1.09 6.91 -2.05
C PRO A 24 1.71 6.52 -3.38
N THR A 25 1.32 7.22 -4.43
CA THR A 25 1.93 7.18 -5.75
C THR A 25 2.61 8.52 -6.00
N LEU A 26 3.91 8.51 -6.30
CA LEU A 26 4.66 9.70 -6.70
C LEU A 26 4.81 9.69 -8.21
N ALA A 27 4.24 10.65 -8.90
CA ALA A 27 4.35 10.81 -10.33
C ALA A 27 5.29 11.99 -10.65
N PHE A 28 6.49 11.68 -11.14
CA PHE A 28 7.49 12.69 -11.49
C PHE A 28 7.12 13.38 -12.82
N PRO A 29 7.62 14.60 -13.06
CA PRO A 29 7.13 15.44 -14.14
C PRO A 29 7.24 14.84 -15.54
N ALA A 30 8.25 14.01 -15.82
CA ALA A 30 8.45 13.45 -17.15
C ALA A 30 7.36 12.46 -17.57
N ILE A 31 6.66 11.83 -16.63
CA ILE A 31 5.53 10.92 -16.91
C ILE A 31 4.42 11.65 -17.67
N PHE A 32 4.12 12.88 -17.28
CA PHE A 32 3.05 13.67 -17.89
C PHE A 32 3.40 14.24 -19.26
N ARG A 33 4.68 14.23 -19.63
CA ARG A 33 5.17 14.68 -20.94
C ARG A 33 5.22 13.60 -22.01
N ARG A 34 5.22 12.31 -21.61
CA ARG A 34 5.43 11.20 -22.54
C ARG A 34 4.16 10.44 -22.89
N ASN A 35 3.52 9.83 -21.90
CA ASN A 35 2.36 9.00 -22.11
C ASN A 35 1.48 8.97 -20.85
N THR A 36 0.54 9.87 -20.79
CA THR A 36 -0.46 9.95 -19.72
C THR A 36 -1.52 8.86 -19.82
N SER A 37 -1.76 8.32 -21.02
CA SER A 37 -2.83 7.36 -21.27
C SER A 37 -2.62 6.05 -20.51
N ASP A 38 -1.43 5.45 -20.58
CA ASP A 38 -1.14 4.21 -19.85
C ASP A 38 -1.12 4.45 -18.33
N PHE A 39 -0.56 5.58 -17.88
CA PHE A 39 -0.59 5.94 -16.47
C PHE A 39 -2.02 6.07 -15.96
N THR A 40 -2.89 6.78 -16.67
CA THR A 40 -4.31 6.97 -16.34
C THR A 40 -5.06 5.65 -16.32
N LYS A 41 -4.89 4.83 -17.36
CA LYS A 41 -5.55 3.52 -17.48
C LYS A 41 -5.18 2.61 -16.31
N ASN A 42 -3.89 2.50 -16.00
CA ASN A 42 -3.40 1.63 -14.95
C ASN A 42 -3.76 2.16 -13.55
N LEU A 43 -3.75 3.49 -13.35
CA LEU A 43 -4.24 4.11 -12.13
C LEU A 43 -5.71 3.76 -11.89
N LEU A 44 -6.58 3.96 -12.89
CA LEU A 44 -8.01 3.64 -12.76
C LEU A 44 -8.25 2.16 -12.52
N ALA A 45 -7.53 1.27 -13.23
CA ALA A 45 -7.61 -0.17 -12.98
C ALA A 45 -7.23 -0.51 -11.53
N SER A 46 -6.16 0.10 -11.00
CA SER A 46 -5.71 -0.08 -9.62
C SER A 46 -6.69 0.50 -8.59
N LEU A 47 -7.37 1.58 -8.92
CA LEU A 47 -8.38 2.23 -8.05
C LEU A 47 -9.70 1.48 -7.99
N THR A 48 -10.07 0.76 -9.06
CA THR A 48 -11.41 0.17 -9.20
C THR A 48 -11.46 -1.33 -8.99
N ILE A 49 -10.32 -2.03 -8.99
CA ILE A 49 -10.28 -3.46 -8.68
C ILE A 49 -10.89 -3.73 -7.29
N GLY A 50 -11.84 -4.68 -7.22
CA GLY A 50 -12.58 -4.94 -5.99
C GLY A 50 -13.37 -3.73 -5.46
N ASN A 51 -13.72 -2.80 -6.35
CA ASN A 51 -14.29 -1.49 -6.00
C ASN A 51 -13.43 -0.72 -5.00
N GLY A 52 -12.11 -0.71 -5.20
CA GLY A 52 -11.14 -0.01 -4.34
C GLY A 52 -10.95 -0.62 -2.94
N GLN A 53 -11.55 -1.79 -2.68
CA GLN A 53 -11.43 -2.48 -1.39
C GLN A 53 -10.21 -3.40 -1.36
N MET A 54 -9.05 -2.83 -1.71
CA MET A 54 -7.76 -3.51 -1.70
C MET A 54 -6.82 -2.81 -0.73
N CYS A 55 -6.09 -3.59 0.08
CA CYS A 55 -5.13 -3.08 1.07
C CYS A 55 -4.02 -2.24 0.44
N THR A 56 -3.70 -2.46 -0.83
CA THR A 56 -2.67 -1.72 -1.57
C THR A 56 -3.25 -0.76 -2.61
N ARG A 57 -4.54 -0.42 -2.54
CA ARG A 57 -5.14 0.59 -3.43
C ARG A 57 -4.40 1.92 -3.27
N PRO A 58 -3.98 2.60 -4.39
CA PRO A 58 -3.38 3.93 -4.32
C PRO A 58 -4.37 4.94 -3.72
N GLY A 59 -4.10 5.46 -2.54
CA GLY A 59 -4.97 6.44 -1.89
C GLY A 59 -4.66 7.88 -2.28
N PHE A 60 -3.41 8.13 -2.66
CA PHE A 60 -2.90 9.47 -2.95
C PHE A 60 -1.99 9.44 -4.17
N VAL A 61 -2.13 10.41 -5.06
CA VAL A 61 -1.22 10.65 -6.17
C VAL A 61 -0.60 12.04 -6.00
N PHE A 62 0.70 12.09 -5.75
CA PHE A 62 1.48 13.31 -5.65
C PHE A 62 2.10 13.64 -7.00
N TYR A 63 1.96 14.85 -7.48
CA TYR A 63 2.50 15.31 -8.76
C TYR A 63 2.89 16.78 -8.72
N VAL A 64 3.81 17.19 -9.60
CA VAL A 64 4.19 18.60 -9.74
C VAL A 64 3.24 19.28 -10.73
N LYS A 65 2.63 20.39 -10.32
CA LYS A 65 1.68 21.16 -11.15
C LYS A 65 2.38 21.78 -12.36
N CYS A 66 1.86 21.52 -13.53
CA CYS A 66 2.26 22.12 -14.81
C CYS A 66 1.09 22.00 -15.81
N ARG A 67 1.27 22.56 -17.01
CA ARG A 67 0.24 22.48 -18.06
C ARG A 67 -0.14 21.05 -18.41
N GLU A 68 0.83 20.18 -18.49
CA GLU A 68 0.62 18.75 -18.84
C GLU A 68 -0.21 18.03 -17.76
N THR A 69 -0.01 18.36 -16.49
CA THR A 69 -0.80 17.76 -15.40
C THR A 69 -2.22 18.31 -15.32
N GLU A 70 -2.47 19.53 -15.78
CA GLU A 70 -3.83 20.06 -15.95
C GLU A 70 -4.59 19.30 -17.05
N GLN A 71 -3.93 19.05 -18.19
CA GLN A 71 -4.48 18.23 -19.28
C GLN A 71 -4.75 16.79 -18.82
N TRP A 72 -3.77 16.18 -18.16
CA TRP A 72 -3.91 14.85 -17.57
C TRP A 72 -5.09 14.75 -16.60
N THR A 73 -5.31 15.76 -15.78
CA THR A 73 -6.46 15.77 -14.86
C THR A 73 -7.79 15.71 -15.63
N GLN A 74 -7.93 16.42 -16.73
CA GLN A 74 -9.13 16.35 -17.57
C GLN A 74 -9.30 14.97 -18.24
N GLU A 75 -8.21 14.39 -18.73
CA GLU A 75 -8.20 13.03 -19.28
C GLU A 75 -8.63 12.00 -18.21
N LEU A 76 -8.11 12.12 -16.99
CA LEU A 76 -8.45 11.27 -15.86
C LEU A 76 -9.95 11.38 -15.52
N LEU A 77 -10.51 12.58 -15.44
CA LEU A 77 -11.94 12.77 -15.17
C LEU A 77 -12.83 12.16 -16.25
N THR A 78 -12.43 12.32 -17.52
CA THR A 78 -13.14 11.71 -18.65
C THR A 78 -13.11 10.18 -18.56
N ALA A 79 -11.95 9.60 -18.30
CA ALA A 79 -11.80 8.16 -18.18
C ALA A 79 -12.50 7.60 -16.92
N ALA A 80 -12.51 8.35 -15.82
CA ALA A 80 -13.19 8.00 -14.57
C ALA A 80 -14.71 7.86 -14.75
N SER A 81 -15.32 8.62 -15.69
CA SER A 81 -16.76 8.50 -15.98
C SER A 81 -17.16 7.15 -16.56
N LEU A 82 -16.21 6.40 -17.09
CA LEU A 82 -16.41 5.05 -17.64
C LEU A 82 -16.03 3.96 -16.63
N ALA A 83 -15.60 4.32 -15.43
CA ALA A 83 -15.19 3.37 -14.40
C ALA A 83 -16.38 2.51 -13.94
N PRO A 84 -16.19 1.20 -13.74
CA PRO A 84 -17.25 0.33 -13.26
C PRO A 84 -17.65 0.72 -11.83
N GLN A 85 -18.95 0.66 -11.56
CA GLN A 85 -19.49 0.87 -10.23
C GLN A 85 -19.92 -0.48 -9.65
N GLN A 86 -19.49 -0.77 -8.43
CA GLN A 86 -19.84 -2.00 -7.72
C GLN A 86 -20.19 -1.67 -6.27
N PRO A 87 -21.01 -2.48 -5.60
CA PRO A 87 -21.29 -2.26 -4.19
C PRO A 87 -20.06 -2.48 -3.32
N LEU A 88 -19.99 -1.79 -2.20
CA LEU A 88 -19.05 -2.11 -1.14
C LEU A 88 -19.49 -3.39 -0.43
N LEU A 89 -18.54 -4.04 0.26
CA LEU A 89 -18.71 -5.38 0.84
C LEU A 89 -19.94 -5.49 1.74
N ASN A 90 -20.20 -4.46 2.55
CA ASN A 90 -21.35 -4.39 3.44
C ASN A 90 -21.63 -2.94 3.89
N THR A 91 -22.71 -2.74 4.61
CA THR A 91 -23.13 -1.42 5.13
C THR A 91 -22.13 -0.78 6.07
N SER A 92 -21.40 -1.56 6.88
CA SER A 92 -20.37 -1.03 7.78
C SER A 92 -19.20 -0.43 6.99
N VAL A 93 -18.74 -1.11 5.94
CA VAL A 93 -17.68 -0.58 5.05
C VAL A 93 -18.18 0.67 4.32
N ALA A 94 -19.44 0.67 3.86
CA ALA A 94 -20.03 1.83 3.20
C ALA A 94 -20.13 3.06 4.13
N SER A 95 -20.54 2.86 5.37
CA SER A 95 -20.59 3.94 6.37
C SER A 95 -19.20 4.50 6.69
N GLN A 96 -18.21 3.62 6.90
CA GLN A 96 -16.83 4.04 7.15
C GLN A 96 -16.21 4.76 5.96
N PHE A 97 -16.52 4.31 4.74
CA PHE A 97 -16.08 4.99 3.52
C PHE A 97 -16.65 6.41 3.41
N ALA A 98 -17.95 6.56 3.65
CA ALA A 98 -18.62 7.87 3.64
C ALA A 98 -18.03 8.82 4.69
N GLU A 99 -17.82 8.32 5.92
CA GLU A 99 -17.21 9.09 7.00
C GLU A 99 -15.78 9.51 6.67
N ALA A 100 -14.95 8.59 6.16
CA ALA A 100 -13.56 8.87 5.82
C ALA A 100 -13.44 9.85 4.64
N THR A 101 -14.30 9.75 3.63
CA THR A 101 -14.31 10.71 2.51
C THR A 101 -14.77 12.11 2.94
N GLU A 102 -15.68 12.22 3.89
CA GLU A 102 -16.03 13.53 4.48
C GLU A 102 -14.86 14.13 5.26
N GLN A 103 -14.06 13.30 5.96
CA GLN A 103 -12.85 13.78 6.63
C GLN A 103 -11.84 14.40 5.66
N TYR A 104 -11.75 13.96 4.41
CA TYR A 104 -10.88 14.58 3.41
C TYR A 104 -11.26 16.05 3.16
N ARG A 105 -12.54 16.37 3.12
CA ARG A 105 -13.02 17.73 2.96
C ARG A 105 -12.72 18.59 4.19
N VAL A 106 -12.94 18.03 5.37
CA VAL A 106 -12.82 18.77 6.63
C VAL A 106 -11.35 18.92 7.09
N GLN A 107 -10.56 17.84 6.99
CA GLN A 107 -9.21 17.79 7.57
C GLN A 107 -8.11 18.19 6.60
N LEU A 108 -8.30 17.96 5.30
CA LEU A 108 -7.31 18.26 4.27
C LEU A 108 -7.70 19.43 3.38
N ASP A 109 -8.91 19.98 3.54
CA ASP A 109 -9.47 21.00 2.65
C ASP A 109 -9.55 20.51 1.19
N ALA A 110 -9.71 19.18 1.02
CA ALA A 110 -9.71 18.55 -0.28
C ALA A 110 -11.03 18.78 -1.01
N ARG A 111 -10.95 19.31 -2.23
CA ARG A 111 -12.10 19.53 -3.10
C ARG A 111 -12.41 18.28 -3.89
N GLN A 112 -13.64 17.78 -3.82
CA GLN A 112 -14.10 16.73 -4.71
C GLN A 112 -14.19 17.23 -6.15
N ILE A 113 -13.55 16.53 -7.06
CA ILE A 113 -13.52 16.84 -8.49
C ILE A 113 -14.22 15.79 -9.34
N PHE A 114 -14.54 14.62 -8.76
CA PHE A 114 -15.34 13.58 -9.39
C PHE A 114 -16.01 12.68 -8.34
N PRO A 115 -17.29 12.23 -8.50
CA PRO A 115 -18.23 12.84 -9.44
C PRO A 115 -18.48 14.30 -9.08
N LEU A 116 -18.82 15.12 -10.07
CA LEU A 116 -19.22 16.49 -9.80
C LEU A 116 -20.54 16.44 -9.02
N GLN A 117 -20.56 17.03 -7.82
CA GLN A 117 -21.78 17.17 -7.05
C GLN A 117 -22.72 18.12 -7.80
N THR A 118 -23.82 17.60 -8.34
CA THR A 118 -24.94 18.42 -8.75
C THR A 118 -25.66 18.87 -7.49
N LYS A 119 -25.95 20.18 -7.37
CA LYS A 119 -26.52 20.80 -6.16
C LYS A 119 -27.92 20.28 -5.78
N ASP A 120 -28.54 19.47 -6.61
CA ASP A 120 -29.97 19.16 -6.58
C ASP A 120 -30.33 17.66 -6.36
N GLU A 121 -29.38 16.79 -6.08
CA GLU A 121 -29.74 15.41 -5.73
C GLU A 121 -29.97 15.28 -4.21
N PRO A 122 -31.23 15.12 -3.77
CA PRO A 122 -31.49 14.79 -2.38
C PRO A 122 -30.84 13.44 -2.06
N LYS A 123 -29.91 13.41 -1.12
CA LYS A 123 -29.40 12.15 -0.57
C LYS A 123 -30.59 11.41 0.06
N SER A 124 -31.14 10.44 -0.66
CA SER A 124 -32.09 9.50 -0.06
C SER A 124 -31.34 8.70 1.00
N GLU A 125 -31.86 8.61 2.18
CA GLU A 125 -31.34 7.80 3.29
C GLU A 125 -31.27 6.30 2.93
N PHE A 126 -31.84 5.92 1.77
CA PHE A 126 -31.94 4.55 1.23
C PHE A 126 -31.37 4.41 -0.17
N ASP A 127 -30.53 5.34 -0.62
CA ASP A 127 -29.91 5.19 -1.94
C ASP A 127 -28.87 4.06 -1.90
N ALA A 128 -29.31 2.86 -2.29
CA ALA A 128 -28.51 1.66 -2.42
C ALA A 128 -27.64 1.65 -3.66
N SER A 129 -27.48 2.80 -4.32
CA SER A 129 -26.60 2.92 -5.49
C SER A 129 -25.16 2.61 -5.08
N PRO A 130 -24.43 1.76 -5.86
CA PRO A 130 -23.05 1.47 -5.54
C PRO A 130 -22.23 2.76 -5.61
N PRO A 131 -21.30 3.00 -4.66
CA PRO A 131 -20.47 4.20 -4.68
C PRO A 131 -19.65 4.24 -5.96
N SER A 132 -19.73 5.35 -6.66
CA SER A 132 -18.86 5.66 -7.79
C SER A 132 -17.42 5.90 -7.30
N LEU A 133 -16.45 5.87 -8.21
CA LEU A 133 -15.11 6.34 -7.93
C LEU A 133 -15.17 7.82 -7.49
N HIS A 134 -14.51 8.16 -6.38
CA HIS A 134 -14.37 9.52 -5.91
C HIS A 134 -12.94 10.02 -6.17
N LEU A 135 -12.81 11.17 -6.81
CA LEU A 135 -11.53 11.86 -6.96
C LEU A 135 -11.60 13.20 -6.24
N TYR A 136 -10.59 13.44 -5.42
CA TYR A 136 -10.39 14.72 -4.73
C TYR A 136 -9.12 15.37 -5.21
N HIS A 137 -9.06 16.68 -5.09
CA HIS A 137 -7.87 17.49 -5.36
C HIS A 137 -7.58 18.39 -4.17
N VAL A 138 -6.30 18.50 -3.84
CA VAL A 138 -5.77 19.43 -2.83
C VAL A 138 -4.34 19.82 -3.23
N THR A 139 -3.88 20.98 -2.79
CA THR A 139 -2.46 21.34 -2.95
C THR A 139 -1.64 20.86 -1.74
N ALA A 140 -0.36 20.55 -1.97
CA ALA A 140 0.54 20.19 -0.89
C ALA A 140 0.63 21.29 0.18
N ALA A 141 0.59 22.55 -0.21
CA ALA A 141 0.58 23.70 0.70
C ALA A 141 -0.67 23.71 1.62
N GLU A 142 -1.86 23.37 1.10
CA GLU A 142 -3.08 23.26 1.90
C GLU A 142 -2.98 22.13 2.91
N VAL A 143 -2.51 20.96 2.48
CA VAL A 143 -2.31 19.81 3.38
C VAL A 143 -1.33 20.15 4.50
N LEU A 144 -0.19 20.75 4.18
CA LEU A 144 0.80 21.17 5.18
C LEU A 144 0.23 22.19 6.16
N ARG A 145 -0.55 23.16 5.67
CA ARG A 145 -1.24 24.16 6.51
C ARG A 145 -2.24 23.52 7.47
N CYS A 146 -2.94 22.46 7.05
CA CYS A 146 -3.89 21.70 7.88
C CYS A 146 -3.22 20.70 8.83
N GLY A 147 -1.87 20.62 8.85
CA GLY A 147 -1.12 19.70 9.71
C GLY A 147 -1.07 18.26 9.22
N ALA A 148 -1.28 18.04 7.92
CA ALA A 148 -1.12 16.75 7.23
C ALA A 148 -1.79 15.56 7.96
N LYS A 149 -3.07 15.69 8.28
CA LYS A 149 -3.85 14.61 8.93
C LYS A 149 -4.24 13.57 7.88
N TRP A 150 -3.44 12.55 7.77
CA TRP A 150 -3.63 11.46 6.81
C TRP A 150 -4.61 10.42 7.33
N THR A 151 -5.63 10.10 6.55
CA THR A 151 -6.64 9.08 6.85
C THR A 151 -6.83 8.20 5.63
N GLU A 152 -7.00 6.90 5.82
CA GLU A 152 -7.42 5.99 4.77
C GLU A 152 -8.95 5.98 4.64
N ALA A 153 -9.47 6.06 3.42
CA ALA A 153 -10.85 5.69 3.10
C ALA A 153 -10.83 4.40 2.29
N PHE A 154 -11.40 3.33 2.83
CA PHE A 154 -11.39 2.01 2.21
C PHE A 154 -12.52 1.87 1.20
N GLY A 155 -12.19 2.04 -0.08
CA GLY A 155 -13.16 2.05 -1.19
C GLY A 155 -12.59 2.77 -2.42
N PRO A 156 -13.41 3.03 -3.45
CA PRO A 156 -12.98 3.60 -4.73
C PRO A 156 -12.74 5.11 -4.61
N VAL A 157 -11.62 5.51 -4.05
CA VAL A 157 -11.28 6.93 -3.86
C VAL A 157 -9.79 7.18 -4.05
N CYS A 158 -9.44 8.35 -4.59
CA CYS A 158 -8.07 8.82 -4.65
C CYS A 158 -7.99 10.33 -4.47
N ILE A 159 -6.96 10.80 -3.79
CA ILE A 159 -6.66 12.22 -3.63
C ILE A 159 -5.48 12.60 -4.53
N LEU A 160 -5.68 13.56 -5.41
CA LEU A 160 -4.65 14.15 -6.23
C LEU A 160 -4.03 15.32 -5.46
N VAL A 161 -2.74 15.21 -5.11
CA VAL A 161 -2.01 16.21 -4.35
C VAL A 161 -1.07 16.97 -5.28
N GLY A 162 -1.45 18.18 -5.66
CA GLY A 162 -0.66 19.05 -6.53
C GLY A 162 0.44 19.77 -5.76
N CYS A 163 1.70 19.51 -6.09
CA CYS A 163 2.89 20.16 -5.55
C CYS A 163 3.35 21.28 -6.49
N LYS A 164 3.94 22.34 -5.97
CA LYS A 164 4.52 23.41 -6.81
C LYS A 164 5.81 22.96 -7.51
N ASP A 165 6.61 22.11 -6.83
CA ASP A 165 7.89 21.59 -7.28
C ASP A 165 8.22 20.26 -6.59
N LEU A 166 9.36 19.67 -6.93
CA LEU A 166 9.82 18.42 -6.36
C LEU A 166 10.26 18.55 -4.89
N GLU A 167 10.74 19.69 -4.46
CA GLU A 167 11.09 19.94 -3.05
C GLU A 167 9.82 19.94 -2.17
N GLU A 168 8.76 20.56 -2.63
CA GLU A 168 7.47 20.49 -1.92
C GLU A 168 6.89 19.06 -1.95
N MET A 169 7.05 18.33 -3.06
CA MET A 169 6.68 16.91 -3.12
C MET A 169 7.46 16.08 -2.10
N LYS A 170 8.77 16.30 -1.97
CA LYS A 170 9.58 15.65 -0.95
C LYS A 170 9.13 16.03 0.47
N ALA A 171 8.91 17.31 0.72
CA ALA A 171 8.50 17.81 2.02
C ALA A 171 7.16 17.19 2.46
N ILE A 172 6.16 17.17 1.58
CA ILE A 172 4.83 16.62 1.92
C ILE A 172 4.89 15.10 2.10
N THR A 173 5.64 14.37 1.27
CA THR A 173 5.76 12.91 1.40
C THR A 173 6.54 12.49 2.66
N ASN A 174 7.39 13.36 3.19
CA ASN A 174 8.05 13.14 4.48
C ASN A 174 7.08 13.21 5.68
N THR A 175 5.89 13.77 5.51
CA THR A 175 4.85 13.76 6.56
C THR A 175 4.01 12.48 6.57
N LEU A 176 4.12 11.65 5.54
CA LEU A 176 3.36 10.40 5.43
C LEU A 176 3.76 9.44 6.56
N PRO A 177 2.78 8.75 7.16
CA PRO A 177 3.05 7.66 8.09
C PRO A 177 3.63 6.44 7.36
N GLY A 178 4.04 5.44 8.12
CA GLY A 178 4.42 4.13 7.57
C GLY A 178 3.28 3.50 6.77
N GLY A 179 3.61 2.82 5.67
CA GLY A 179 2.65 2.26 4.72
C GLY A 179 3.05 0.89 4.19
N LEU A 180 2.10 0.19 3.58
CA LEU A 180 2.36 -1.09 2.90
C LEU A 180 3.18 -0.87 1.63
N THR A 181 2.80 0.14 0.83
CA THR A 181 3.42 0.37 -0.48
C THR A 181 3.64 1.85 -0.76
N LEU A 182 4.66 2.12 -1.56
CA LEU A 182 4.87 3.38 -2.26
C LEU A 182 5.14 3.05 -3.72
N SER A 183 4.40 3.68 -4.65
CA SER A 183 4.68 3.60 -6.09
C SER A 183 5.38 4.87 -6.56
N LEU A 184 6.40 4.70 -7.39
CA LEU A 184 7.13 5.80 -8.02
C LEU A 184 7.06 5.64 -9.52
N HIS A 185 6.52 6.62 -10.19
CA HIS A 185 6.50 6.74 -11.65
C HIS A 185 7.44 7.85 -12.07
N ALA A 186 8.49 7.48 -12.79
CA ALA A 186 9.55 8.39 -13.21
C ALA A 186 10.20 7.94 -14.52
N ASP A 187 10.78 8.89 -15.24
CA ASP A 187 11.60 8.63 -16.42
C ASP A 187 13.01 8.14 -16.02
N PRO A 188 13.72 7.38 -16.88
CA PRO A 188 15.10 7.04 -16.64
C PRO A 188 16.01 8.24 -16.32
N ALA A 189 15.75 9.40 -16.90
CA ALA A 189 16.50 10.62 -16.60
C ALA A 189 16.29 11.16 -15.17
N GLU A 190 15.19 10.76 -14.51
CA GLU A 190 14.86 11.16 -13.14
C GLU A 190 15.33 10.16 -12.07
N GLN A 191 15.97 9.03 -12.48
CA GLN A 191 16.43 7.98 -11.56
C GLN A 191 17.41 8.46 -10.51
N THR A 192 18.36 9.34 -10.88
CA THR A 192 19.34 9.89 -9.95
C THR A 192 18.68 10.69 -8.84
N LEU A 193 17.63 11.43 -9.15
CA LEU A 193 16.85 12.18 -8.17
C LEU A 193 16.06 11.23 -7.27
N ALA A 194 15.39 10.24 -7.86
CA ALA A 194 14.66 9.23 -7.13
C ALA A 194 15.55 8.46 -6.13
N ALA A 195 16.78 8.15 -6.53
CA ALA A 195 17.76 7.47 -5.69
C ALA A 195 18.11 8.26 -4.41
N GLN A 196 18.11 9.61 -4.48
CA GLN A 196 18.37 10.46 -3.31
C GLN A 196 17.26 10.37 -2.24
N TRP A 197 16.06 9.96 -2.61
CA TRP A 197 14.92 9.84 -1.67
C TRP A 197 14.68 8.40 -1.20
N LEU A 198 15.41 7.44 -1.77
CA LEU A 198 15.16 6.01 -1.54
C LEU A 198 15.31 5.60 -0.07
N SER A 199 16.29 6.15 0.65
CA SER A 199 16.50 5.86 2.07
C SER A 199 15.29 6.28 2.93
N ASP A 200 14.71 7.45 2.64
CA ASP A 200 13.54 7.96 3.36
C ASP A 200 12.31 7.06 3.12
N TRP A 201 12.16 6.57 1.89
CA TRP A 201 11.04 5.71 1.52
C TRP A 201 11.18 4.28 2.09
N THR A 202 12.39 3.70 2.05
CA THR A 202 12.63 2.36 2.59
C THR A 202 12.42 2.30 4.11
N ALA A 203 12.60 3.41 4.80
CA ALA A 203 12.30 3.51 6.23
C ALA A 203 10.78 3.50 6.54
N LYS A 204 9.93 3.84 5.54
CA LYS A 204 8.49 4.06 5.75
C LYS A 204 7.59 3.05 5.05
N PHE A 205 8.04 2.38 4.01
CA PHE A 205 7.19 1.51 3.19
C PHE A 205 7.75 0.11 3.08
N GLY A 206 6.88 -0.87 3.22
CA GLY A 206 7.26 -2.28 3.13
C GLY A 206 7.58 -2.74 1.70
N ARG A 207 7.00 -2.09 0.69
CA ARG A 207 7.25 -2.38 -0.72
C ARG A 207 7.31 -1.09 -1.53
N ILE A 208 8.37 -0.93 -2.32
CA ILE A 208 8.55 0.19 -3.25
C ILE A 208 8.42 -0.34 -4.67
N VAL A 209 7.53 0.27 -5.44
CA VAL A 209 7.15 -0.16 -6.79
C VAL A 209 7.61 0.90 -7.79
N TRP A 210 8.29 0.47 -8.86
CA TRP A 210 8.81 1.35 -9.90
C TRP A 210 7.99 1.24 -11.18
N ASN A 211 7.46 2.36 -11.65
CA ASN A 211 6.67 2.49 -12.90
C ASN A 211 5.52 1.49 -13.02
N ASP A 212 4.92 1.13 -11.87
CA ASP A 212 3.75 0.27 -11.80
C ASP A 212 2.89 0.66 -10.59
N PHE A 213 1.66 0.16 -10.53
CA PHE A 213 0.76 0.39 -9.40
C PHE A 213 0.79 -0.79 -8.42
N PRO A 214 0.52 -0.53 -7.14
CA PRO A 214 0.80 -1.51 -6.09
C PRO A 214 -0.25 -2.61 -5.95
N THR A 215 -1.39 -2.51 -6.61
CA THR A 215 -2.42 -3.55 -6.59
C THR A 215 -1.96 -4.79 -7.37
N GLY A 216 -2.14 -5.95 -6.74
CA GLY A 216 -1.53 -7.19 -7.22
C GLY A 216 -0.11 -7.39 -6.67
N VAL A 217 0.07 -8.50 -5.94
CA VAL A 217 1.36 -8.86 -5.34
C VAL A 217 1.84 -10.17 -5.95
N PRO A 218 2.94 -10.18 -6.73
CA PRO A 218 3.52 -11.44 -7.20
C PRO A 218 3.90 -12.31 -6.00
N ILE A 219 3.50 -13.59 -6.02
CA ILE A 219 3.82 -14.52 -4.94
C ILE A 219 5.13 -15.22 -5.24
N GLY A 220 6.08 -15.09 -4.32
CA GLY A 220 7.42 -15.69 -4.45
C GLY A 220 8.21 -15.57 -3.14
N ASN A 221 9.46 -16.00 -3.18
CA ASN A 221 10.34 -15.96 -2.00
C ASN A 221 10.70 -14.54 -1.56
N ALA A 222 10.74 -13.58 -2.48
CA ALA A 222 11.03 -12.18 -2.19
C ALA A 222 9.78 -11.36 -1.89
N THR A 223 8.59 -11.96 -1.89
CA THR A 223 7.35 -11.24 -1.64
C THR A 223 7.34 -10.66 -0.24
N GLN A 224 7.11 -9.36 -0.16
CA GLN A 224 6.88 -8.64 1.09
C GLN A 224 5.52 -7.93 1.03
N HIS A 225 4.63 -8.33 1.94
CA HIS A 225 3.36 -7.64 2.18
C HIS A 225 3.22 -7.38 3.67
N GLY A 226 3.53 -6.19 4.05
CA GLY A 226 3.62 -5.65 5.39
C GLY A 226 4.27 -4.28 5.31
N GLY A 227 4.54 -3.68 6.44
CA GLY A 227 5.17 -2.37 6.50
C GLY A 227 5.36 -1.95 7.95
N PRO A 228 6.04 -0.83 8.21
CA PRO A 228 6.15 -0.31 9.56
C PRO A 228 4.81 0.19 10.08
N TYR A 229 4.71 0.35 11.40
CA TYR A 229 3.52 0.98 11.98
C TYR A 229 3.29 2.38 11.37
N PRO A 230 2.06 2.78 11.06
CA PRO A 230 0.78 2.15 11.41
C PRO A 230 0.22 1.15 10.37
N ALA A 231 0.93 0.80 9.30
CA ALA A 231 0.40 -0.12 8.29
C ALA A 231 0.31 -1.57 8.80
N SER A 232 1.27 -1.99 9.61
CA SER A 232 1.25 -3.30 10.26
C SER A 232 1.60 -3.17 11.73
N PHE A 233 1.05 -4.05 12.56
CA PHE A 233 1.41 -4.13 13.96
C PHE A 233 2.80 -4.75 14.16
N ASP A 234 3.10 -5.76 13.34
CA ASP A 234 4.43 -6.37 13.23
C ASP A 234 5.09 -5.95 11.91
N GLY A 235 6.09 -5.08 12.00
CA GLY A 235 6.83 -4.58 10.84
C GLY A 235 7.88 -5.56 10.27
N GLN A 236 8.13 -6.70 10.93
CA GLN A 236 9.18 -7.64 10.54
C GLN A 236 8.67 -8.78 9.65
N GLY A 237 7.37 -9.08 9.72
CA GLY A 237 6.77 -10.18 8.99
C GLY A 237 6.14 -9.78 7.65
N THR A 238 5.82 -10.78 6.86
CA THR A 238 4.97 -10.64 5.67
C THR A 238 3.68 -11.44 5.84
N SER A 239 2.56 -10.92 5.33
CA SER A 239 1.27 -11.63 5.35
C SER A 239 1.05 -12.51 4.12
N ILE A 240 1.86 -12.34 3.06
CA ILE A 240 1.75 -13.04 1.78
C ILE A 240 3.13 -13.55 1.36
N GLY A 241 3.15 -14.61 0.57
CA GLY A 241 4.38 -15.22 0.05
C GLY A 241 4.87 -16.39 0.90
N THR A 242 5.94 -17.03 0.46
CA THR A 242 6.44 -18.27 1.09
C THR A 242 6.92 -18.07 2.52
N ARG A 243 7.38 -16.87 2.88
CA ARG A 243 7.84 -16.53 4.22
C ARG A 243 6.71 -16.20 5.20
N ALA A 244 5.47 -16.10 4.74
CA ALA A 244 4.32 -15.85 5.62
C ALA A 244 4.12 -16.95 6.68
N ILE A 245 4.61 -18.17 6.42
CA ILE A 245 4.58 -19.30 7.36
C ILE A 245 5.38 -19.00 8.63
N GLU A 246 6.39 -18.14 8.58
CA GLU A 246 7.22 -17.76 9.73
C GLU A 246 6.38 -17.18 10.90
N ARG A 247 5.22 -16.60 10.60
CA ARG A 247 4.26 -16.12 11.62
C ARG A 247 3.65 -17.24 12.46
N PHE A 248 3.65 -18.46 11.95
CA PHE A 248 3.04 -19.64 12.57
C PHE A 248 4.06 -20.67 13.04
N ALA A 249 5.36 -20.33 12.93
CA ALA A 249 6.45 -21.20 13.30
C ALA A 249 7.32 -20.56 14.39
N ARG A 250 8.01 -21.37 15.15
CA ARG A 250 9.06 -20.93 16.05
C ARG A 250 10.30 -21.80 15.88
N PRO A 251 11.50 -21.25 16.01
CA PRO A 251 12.72 -22.05 15.96
C PRO A 251 12.81 -22.98 17.18
N THR A 252 13.37 -24.16 16.95
CA THR A 252 13.75 -25.11 18.01
C THR A 252 15.20 -25.52 17.77
N CYS A 253 16.03 -25.43 18.79
CA CYS A 253 17.43 -25.86 18.74
C CYS A 253 17.56 -27.25 19.39
N TYR A 254 18.30 -28.14 18.71
CA TYR A 254 18.73 -29.42 19.25
C TYR A 254 20.23 -29.32 19.55
N GLN A 255 20.62 -29.49 20.83
CA GLN A 255 22.02 -29.44 21.27
C GLN A 255 22.41 -30.76 21.92
N ASN A 256 23.53 -31.35 21.50
CA ASN A 256 24.00 -32.65 22.00
C ASN A 256 22.94 -33.77 21.88
N PHE A 257 22.11 -33.67 20.86
CA PHE A 257 21.00 -34.59 20.66
C PHE A 257 21.44 -35.82 19.87
N PRO A 258 21.04 -37.05 20.27
CA PRO A 258 21.42 -38.25 19.53
C PRO A 258 20.91 -38.19 18.09
N GLU A 259 21.79 -38.50 17.13
CA GLU A 259 21.51 -38.49 15.69
C GLU A 259 20.23 -39.24 15.32
N THR A 260 20.05 -40.41 15.92
CA THR A 260 18.91 -41.32 15.67
C THR A 260 17.56 -40.77 16.14
N LEU A 261 17.57 -39.77 16.99
CA LEU A 261 16.36 -39.11 17.51
C LEU A 261 16.07 -37.79 16.84
N LEU A 262 16.97 -37.30 15.99
CA LEU A 262 16.75 -36.08 15.22
C LEU A 262 15.65 -36.27 14.17
N PRO A 263 14.84 -35.26 13.89
CA PRO A 263 13.98 -35.24 12.71
C PRO A 263 14.78 -35.55 11.45
N PRO A 264 14.23 -36.25 10.45
CA PRO A 264 14.93 -36.58 9.20
C PRO A 264 15.56 -35.38 8.49
N GLU A 265 14.96 -34.22 8.62
CA GLU A 265 15.45 -32.95 8.06
C GLU A 265 16.78 -32.47 8.65
N LEU A 266 17.10 -32.91 9.87
CA LEU A 266 18.28 -32.49 10.63
C LEU A 266 19.35 -33.63 10.74
N GLN A 267 19.04 -34.82 10.28
CA GLN A 267 20.00 -35.95 10.28
C GLN A 267 21.16 -35.67 9.32
N SER A 268 22.35 -36.10 9.71
CA SER A 268 23.58 -35.87 8.93
C SER A 268 23.49 -36.41 7.51
N ASP A 269 22.85 -37.57 7.33
CA ASP A 269 22.67 -38.24 6.05
C ASP A 269 21.75 -37.52 5.07
N ASN A 270 20.97 -36.51 5.52
CA ASN A 270 19.97 -35.80 4.71
C ASN A 270 19.06 -36.77 3.93
N PRO A 271 18.34 -37.69 4.59
CA PRO A 271 17.58 -38.76 3.92
C PRO A 271 16.44 -38.21 3.01
N ARG A 272 16.05 -36.97 3.17
CA ARG A 272 15.04 -36.30 2.35
C ARG A 272 15.63 -35.47 1.17
N HIS A 273 16.97 -35.43 1.04
CA HIS A 273 17.68 -34.65 -0.01
C HIS A 273 17.19 -33.21 -0.08
N ILE A 274 16.90 -32.57 1.05
CA ILE A 274 16.47 -31.18 1.11
C ILE A 274 17.65 -30.23 1.13
N TRP A 275 17.45 -29.02 0.63
CA TRP A 275 18.37 -27.93 0.83
C TRP A 275 18.36 -27.50 2.29
N ARG A 276 19.54 -27.44 2.90
CA ARG A 276 19.74 -27.02 4.28
C ARG A 276 20.96 -26.13 4.40
N GLN A 277 20.99 -25.31 5.42
CA GLN A 277 22.14 -24.47 5.71
C GLN A 277 23.03 -25.15 6.74
N VAL A 278 24.29 -25.37 6.40
CA VAL A 278 25.30 -25.93 7.27
C VAL A 278 26.47 -24.96 7.34
N ASP A 279 26.81 -24.48 8.53
CA ASP A 279 27.87 -23.48 8.75
C ASP A 279 27.78 -22.28 7.78
N GLY A 280 26.56 -21.80 7.56
CA GLY A 280 26.30 -20.66 6.67
C GLY A 280 26.26 -21.01 5.18
N ARG A 281 26.49 -22.25 4.75
CA ARG A 281 26.45 -22.69 3.36
C ARG A 281 25.22 -23.51 3.05
N LEU A 282 24.58 -23.24 1.93
CA LEU A 282 23.49 -24.07 1.43
C LEU A 282 24.06 -25.33 0.79
N THR A 283 23.55 -26.50 1.19
CA THR A 283 23.95 -27.80 0.65
C THR A 283 22.82 -28.81 0.73
N GLN A 284 22.89 -29.84 -0.12
CA GLN A 284 22.12 -31.07 -0.02
C GLN A 284 22.98 -32.24 0.44
N ASP A 285 24.28 -32.01 0.63
CA ASP A 285 25.23 -33.06 0.92
C ASP A 285 25.01 -33.69 2.32
N ARG A 286 25.49 -34.90 2.45
CA ARG A 286 25.68 -35.53 3.74
C ARG A 286 26.77 -34.81 4.55
N LEU A 287 26.55 -34.64 5.83
CA LEU A 287 27.58 -34.08 6.72
C LEU A 287 28.67 -35.10 7.00
N PRO A 288 29.94 -34.71 7.05
CA PRO A 288 30.98 -35.57 7.56
C PRO A 288 30.71 -35.88 9.03
N HIS A 289 30.96 -37.15 9.42
CA HIS A 289 30.85 -37.61 10.81
C HIS A 289 31.99 -37.05 11.66
#